data_47dfe8daea1f89a123772dce8e8d8fac
#
_entry.id   47dfe8daea1f89a123772dce8e8d8fac
#
_cell.length_a   1.000
_cell.length_b   1.000
_cell.length_c   1.000
_cell.angle_alpha   90.00
_cell.angle_beta   90.00
_cell.angle_gamma   90.00
#
_symmetry.space_group_name_H-M   'P 1'
#
loop_
_entity.id
_entity.type
_entity.pdbx_description
1 polymer ?
#
loop_
_entity_poly.entity_id
_entity_poly.type
_entity_poly.pdbx_seq_one_letter_code
_entity_poly.pdbx_strand_id
1 'polypeptide(L)'
;MNLKPLPWLTAIISASITGNVMAKEITAWVIDAKVERPFFVQLEKAFNEKYAHEDVTVKIEPIPGYNDAIQAAWMSNDMPDLIMIDGPNMANYVWSGMIKPIDKMVSQDTLDQFLPGLIQQGTYSPTKRIYMLADGDSSVALWANKKYLKEAGVEIPKTLKEAWTYEEFTQVLEKLSKVDGVKWPLDLKRNYDGEWNTYGFYPWVKSDGGDIINQKTWKAGGTINSQETIDALEKIQSWVKKGYVVPPTAGDNRFYGDKSAALSWVGNWMWVSHSESLGDDLVLIPAPKFGQQAYSPNGSWGWAVPSTTTNDEEISKFLNFALSKEQVAEWSKYTGYIPARKDALSLVPMYAKNGPMHILAEQAQHIALVRPVHPAYPVISGEFGKAVKNILDGADVKKSLDKAAKVIDNDIEDNMGYPPFNK
;
A
#
# COMPACT_ATOMS: atom_id res chain seq x y z
N MET A 1 57.71 22.28 -76.66
CA MET A 1 57.79 22.10 -75.20
C MET A 1 56.43 21.69 -74.71
N ASN A 2 56.24 20.38 -74.41
CA ASN A 2 54.98 19.81 -73.98
C ASN A 2 54.89 19.78 -72.41
N LEU A 3 54.00 20.54 -71.89
CA LEU A 3 53.68 20.51 -70.42
C LEU A 3 52.53 19.49 -70.24
N LYS A 4 52.80 18.43 -69.48
CA LYS A 4 51.82 17.45 -69.03
C LYS A 4 51.05 18.03 -67.79
N PRO A 5 49.71 17.78 -67.67
CA PRO A 5 48.97 18.19 -66.50
C PRO A 5 49.19 17.21 -65.37
N LEU A 6 49.33 17.75 -64.13
CA LEU A 6 49.39 17.03 -62.88
C LEU A 6 47.92 16.57 -62.41
N PRO A 7 47.75 15.36 -61.91
CA PRO A 7 46.44 14.96 -61.36
C PRO A 7 46.19 15.55 -60.05
N TRP A 8 45.02 16.15 -59.87
CA TRP A 8 44.49 16.61 -58.55
C TRP A 8 44.02 15.42 -57.74
N LEU A 9 44.66 15.11 -56.61
CA LEU A 9 44.15 14.16 -55.62
C LEU A 9 43.05 14.85 -54.84
N THR A 10 41.81 14.44 -55.03
CA THR A 10 40.69 14.86 -54.20
C THR A 10 40.67 13.98 -52.97
N ALA A 11 41.11 14.49 -51.81
CA ALA A 11 40.99 13.85 -50.53
C ALA A 11 39.51 13.94 -50.04
N ILE A 12 38.81 12.81 -50.09
CA ILE A 12 37.48 12.69 -49.46
C ILE A 12 37.70 12.58 -47.95
N ILE A 13 37.46 13.66 -47.22
CA ILE A 13 37.35 13.66 -45.75
C ILE A 13 35.99 13.09 -45.40
N SER A 14 35.96 11.80 -45.07
CA SER A 14 34.79 11.18 -44.44
C SER A 14 34.67 11.73 -43.01
N ALA A 15 33.88 12.78 -42.81
CA ALA A 15 33.48 13.20 -41.50
C ALA A 15 32.53 12.13 -40.91
N SER A 16 33.06 11.28 -40.04
CA SER A 16 32.25 10.41 -39.17
C SER A 16 31.49 11.32 -38.21
N ILE A 17 30.24 11.60 -38.51
CA ILE A 17 29.31 12.20 -37.56
C ILE A 17 29.03 11.12 -36.52
N THR A 18 29.85 11.03 -35.46
CA THR A 18 29.47 10.37 -34.24
C THR A 18 28.39 11.25 -33.58
N GLY A 19 27.13 11.02 -33.96
CA GLY A 19 26.03 11.58 -33.22
C GLY A 19 26.16 11.06 -31.79
N ASN A 20 26.44 11.96 -30.86
CA ASN A 20 26.20 11.65 -29.46
C ASN A 20 24.72 11.33 -29.30
N VAL A 21 24.38 10.06 -29.28
CA VAL A 21 23.06 9.62 -28.81
C VAL A 21 23.03 10.02 -27.35
N MET A 22 22.34 11.10 -27.04
CA MET A 22 22.11 11.46 -25.63
C MET A 22 21.36 10.32 -25.01
N ALA A 23 21.84 9.84 -23.85
CA ALA A 23 21.13 8.83 -23.08
C ALA A 23 19.68 9.26 -22.88
N LYS A 24 18.73 8.34 -23.14
CA LYS A 24 17.32 8.61 -22.96
C LYS A 24 16.99 8.46 -21.47
N GLU A 25 16.82 9.58 -20.79
CA GLU A 25 16.45 9.62 -19.38
C GLU A 25 14.93 9.56 -19.24
N ILE A 26 14.45 8.63 -18.41
CA ILE A 26 13.07 8.60 -17.91
C ILE A 26 13.01 9.13 -16.50
N THR A 27 11.94 9.86 -16.17
CA THR A 27 11.72 10.43 -14.84
C THR A 27 10.65 9.64 -14.10
N ALA A 28 10.91 9.35 -12.82
CA ALA A 28 10.00 8.62 -11.97
C ALA A 28 9.76 9.39 -10.66
N TRP A 29 8.52 9.73 -10.36
CA TRP A 29 8.16 10.35 -9.09
C TRP A 29 7.71 9.31 -8.08
N VAL A 30 8.25 9.42 -6.88
CA VAL A 30 7.94 8.53 -5.75
C VAL A 30 7.54 9.33 -4.51
N ILE A 31 6.85 8.69 -3.58
CA ILE A 31 6.51 9.30 -2.30
C ILE A 31 7.80 9.64 -1.52
N ASP A 32 7.84 10.83 -0.92
CA ASP A 32 8.94 11.22 -0.05
C ASP A 32 8.78 10.61 1.35
N ALA A 33 9.10 9.32 1.46
CA ALA A 33 9.03 8.58 2.71
C ALA A 33 10.42 8.11 3.16
N LYS A 34 10.72 8.35 4.43
CA LYS A 34 12.06 8.11 5.01
C LYS A 34 12.51 6.64 4.89
N VAL A 35 11.57 5.71 4.99
CA VAL A 35 11.84 4.26 4.98
C VAL A 35 12.17 3.77 3.56
N GLU A 36 11.48 4.29 2.55
CA GLU A 36 11.59 3.87 1.16
C GLU A 36 12.75 4.54 0.41
N ARG A 37 13.13 5.75 0.81
CA ARG A 37 14.15 6.56 0.13
C ARG A 37 15.48 5.83 -0.11
N PRO A 38 16.06 5.07 0.83
CA PRO A 38 17.33 4.34 0.59
C PRO A 38 17.20 3.30 -0.53
N PHE A 39 16.06 2.64 -0.64
CA PHE A 39 15.82 1.69 -1.73
C PHE A 39 15.76 2.40 -3.09
N PHE A 40 15.05 3.51 -3.21
CA PHE A 40 14.95 4.24 -4.47
C PHE A 40 16.31 4.74 -4.98
N VAL A 41 17.18 5.20 -4.08
CA VAL A 41 18.57 5.57 -4.43
C VAL A 41 19.34 4.36 -4.96
N GLN A 42 19.18 3.19 -4.34
CA GLN A 42 19.82 1.95 -4.78
C GLN A 42 19.24 1.45 -6.11
N LEU A 43 17.91 1.52 -6.29
CA LEU A 43 17.21 1.09 -7.51
C LEU A 43 17.66 1.92 -8.72
N GLU A 44 17.70 3.24 -8.58
CA GLU A 44 18.17 4.17 -9.62
C GLU A 44 19.61 3.82 -10.04
N LYS A 45 20.51 3.72 -9.04
CA LYS A 45 21.92 3.38 -9.29
C LYS A 45 22.05 2.04 -10.02
N ALA A 46 21.37 1.00 -9.52
CA ALA A 46 21.48 -0.36 -10.08
C ALA A 46 20.89 -0.45 -11.50
N PHE A 47 19.80 0.26 -11.79
CA PHE A 47 19.25 0.35 -13.13
C PHE A 47 20.22 1.06 -14.09
N ASN A 48 20.71 2.23 -13.70
CA ASN A 48 21.60 3.04 -14.54
C ASN A 48 22.92 2.32 -14.82
N GLU A 49 23.48 1.59 -13.86
CA GLU A 49 24.66 0.75 -14.07
C GLU A 49 24.37 -0.42 -15.03
N LYS A 50 23.25 -1.09 -14.90
CA LYS A 50 22.88 -2.24 -15.74
C LYS A 50 22.66 -1.84 -17.21
N TYR A 51 22.02 -0.71 -17.46
CA TYR A 51 21.62 -0.27 -18.79
C TYR A 51 22.51 0.83 -19.36
N ALA A 52 23.66 1.12 -18.75
CA ALA A 52 24.61 2.13 -19.23
C ALA A 52 25.06 1.94 -20.69
N HIS A 53 25.10 0.70 -21.16
CA HIS A 53 25.51 0.37 -22.53
C HIS A 53 24.37 0.47 -23.56
N GLU A 54 23.13 0.69 -23.10
CA GLU A 54 21.94 0.87 -23.93
C GLU A 54 21.51 2.35 -24.04
N ASP A 55 22.30 3.25 -23.44
CA ASP A 55 22.00 4.70 -23.35
C ASP A 55 20.61 5.01 -22.77
N VAL A 56 20.18 4.21 -21.75
CA VAL A 56 18.95 4.42 -20.99
C VAL A 56 19.28 4.67 -19.53
N THR A 57 18.71 5.73 -18.96
CA THR A 57 18.82 6.05 -17.55
C THR A 57 17.47 6.36 -16.95
N VAL A 58 17.36 6.21 -15.62
CA VAL A 58 16.20 6.66 -14.83
C VAL A 58 16.67 7.67 -13.79
N LYS A 59 15.84 8.67 -13.54
CA LYS A 59 15.96 9.59 -12.41
C LYS A 59 14.75 9.41 -11.51
N ILE A 60 14.98 8.98 -10.26
CA ILE A 60 13.91 8.74 -9.28
C ILE A 60 13.88 9.92 -8.30
N GLU A 61 12.77 10.64 -8.27
CA GLU A 61 12.61 11.87 -7.49
C GLU A 61 11.57 11.68 -6.38
N PRO A 62 11.99 11.73 -5.09
CA PRO A 62 11.06 11.81 -3.96
C PRO A 62 10.39 13.19 -3.93
N ILE A 63 9.06 13.22 -4.00
CA ILE A 63 8.29 14.47 -4.12
C ILE A 63 7.54 14.76 -2.81
N PRO A 64 7.81 15.88 -2.12
CA PRO A 64 7.01 16.34 -0.99
C PRO A 64 5.57 16.71 -1.41
N GLY A 65 4.58 16.47 -0.55
CA GLY A 65 3.17 16.77 -0.87
C GLY A 65 2.66 15.97 -2.07
N TYR A 66 3.06 14.74 -2.18
CA TYR A 66 3.03 13.87 -3.36
C TYR A 66 1.71 13.87 -4.11
N ASN A 67 0.58 13.66 -3.42
CA ASN A 67 -0.72 13.60 -4.08
C ASN A 67 -1.13 14.93 -4.74
N ASP A 68 -0.85 16.04 -4.07
CA ASP A 68 -1.13 17.38 -4.61
C ASP A 68 -0.21 17.69 -5.80
N ALA A 69 1.06 17.27 -5.71
CA ALA A 69 2.03 17.44 -6.80
C ALA A 69 1.61 16.68 -8.07
N ILE A 70 1.15 15.42 -7.95
CA ILE A 70 0.61 14.65 -9.09
C ILE A 70 -0.59 15.37 -9.71
N GLN A 71 -1.54 15.86 -8.91
CA GLN A 71 -2.70 16.57 -9.43
C GLN A 71 -2.30 17.86 -10.16
N ALA A 72 -1.37 18.63 -9.58
CA ALA A 72 -0.85 19.85 -10.22
C ALA A 72 -0.14 19.54 -11.54
N ALA A 73 0.71 18.51 -11.59
CA ALA A 73 1.41 18.08 -12.80
C ALA A 73 0.43 17.61 -13.89
N TRP A 74 -0.62 16.87 -13.50
CA TRP A 74 -1.66 16.47 -14.43
C TRP A 74 -2.40 17.67 -15.04
N MET A 75 -2.78 18.64 -14.22
CA MET A 75 -3.47 19.85 -14.66
C MET A 75 -2.60 20.76 -15.56
N SER A 76 -1.29 20.79 -15.32
CA SER A 76 -0.33 21.57 -16.13
C SER A 76 0.22 20.80 -17.34
N ASN A 77 -0.18 19.53 -17.54
CA ASN A 77 0.35 18.63 -18.57
C ASN A 77 1.87 18.46 -18.49
N ASP A 78 2.41 18.38 -17.28
CA ASP A 78 3.85 18.26 -16.96
C ASP A 78 4.10 17.03 -16.09
N MET A 79 3.55 15.88 -16.49
CA MET A 79 3.71 14.61 -15.78
C MET A 79 5.09 14.00 -16.02
N PRO A 80 5.72 13.35 -15.03
CA PRO A 80 6.89 12.51 -15.27
C PRO A 80 6.51 11.26 -16.08
N ASP A 81 7.51 10.44 -16.44
CA ASP A 81 7.28 9.20 -17.20
C ASP A 81 6.65 8.08 -16.36
N LEU A 82 6.97 8.05 -15.07
CA LEU A 82 6.47 7.09 -14.10
C LEU A 82 6.03 7.79 -12.81
N ILE A 83 4.99 7.28 -12.20
CA ILE A 83 4.53 7.70 -10.86
C ILE A 83 4.29 6.46 -9.99
N MET A 84 4.49 6.60 -8.69
CA MET A 84 3.94 5.66 -7.72
C MET A 84 2.59 6.17 -7.22
N ILE A 85 1.60 5.30 -7.16
CA ILE A 85 0.26 5.64 -6.67
C ILE A 85 -0.16 4.68 -5.56
N ASP A 86 -0.94 5.17 -4.59
CA ASP A 86 -1.61 4.26 -3.66
C ASP A 86 -2.70 3.49 -4.41
N GLY A 87 -2.67 2.18 -4.29
CA GLY A 87 -3.46 1.25 -5.10
C GLY A 87 -4.94 1.57 -5.22
N PRO A 88 -5.65 1.94 -4.15
CA PRO A 88 -7.08 2.23 -4.25
C PRO A 88 -7.42 3.44 -5.12
N ASN A 89 -6.45 4.36 -5.33
CA ASN A 89 -6.64 5.52 -6.20
C ASN A 89 -6.51 5.17 -7.69
N MET A 90 -5.98 3.98 -8.02
CA MET A 90 -5.76 3.54 -9.40
C MET A 90 -7.02 3.70 -10.25
N ALA A 91 -8.17 3.27 -9.77
CA ALA A 91 -9.42 3.33 -10.53
C ALA A 91 -9.85 4.76 -10.86
N ASN A 92 -9.63 5.72 -9.97
CA ASN A 92 -9.89 7.14 -10.20
C ASN A 92 -8.96 7.71 -11.28
N TYR A 93 -7.68 7.38 -11.21
CA TYR A 93 -6.69 7.83 -12.20
C TYR A 93 -6.90 7.22 -13.58
N VAL A 94 -7.37 5.96 -13.65
CA VAL A 94 -7.78 5.36 -14.93
C VAL A 94 -9.01 6.06 -15.49
N TRP A 95 -10.02 6.28 -14.65
CA TRP A 95 -11.25 6.93 -15.05
C TRP A 95 -11.02 8.36 -15.55
N SER A 96 -10.15 9.14 -14.89
CA SER A 96 -9.77 10.49 -15.32
C SER A 96 -8.86 10.52 -16.55
N GLY A 97 -8.43 9.36 -17.06
CA GLY A 97 -7.51 9.26 -18.18
C GLY A 97 -6.06 9.62 -17.87
N MET A 98 -5.71 9.75 -16.58
CA MET A 98 -4.36 10.15 -16.15
C MET A 98 -3.31 9.08 -16.43
N ILE A 99 -3.66 7.78 -16.27
CA ILE A 99 -2.73 6.67 -16.45
C ILE A 99 -3.20 5.70 -17.54
N LYS A 100 -2.24 5.03 -18.15
CA LYS A 100 -2.46 4.02 -19.22
C LYS A 100 -2.13 2.61 -18.74
N PRO A 101 -2.66 1.56 -19.42
CA PRO A 101 -2.42 0.17 -19.01
C PRO A 101 -0.96 -0.24 -19.23
N ILE A 102 -0.43 -1.04 -18.30
CA ILE A 102 0.97 -1.50 -18.27
C ILE A 102 1.13 -3.02 -18.46
N ASP A 103 0.07 -3.77 -18.61
CA ASP A 103 0.09 -5.24 -18.74
C ASP A 103 0.89 -5.75 -19.94
N LYS A 104 1.10 -4.91 -20.95
CA LYS A 104 1.97 -5.22 -22.11
C LYS A 104 3.41 -4.74 -21.95
N MET A 105 3.68 -3.95 -20.91
CA MET A 105 5.03 -3.44 -20.61
C MET A 105 5.78 -4.35 -19.65
N VAL A 106 5.09 -5.27 -18.97
CA VAL A 106 5.66 -6.21 -18.00
C VAL A 106 5.54 -7.63 -18.56
N SER A 107 6.60 -8.44 -18.37
CA SER A 107 6.63 -9.80 -18.85
C SER A 107 5.56 -10.68 -18.19
N GLN A 108 4.98 -11.62 -18.93
CA GLN A 108 3.99 -12.55 -18.38
C GLN A 108 4.58 -13.38 -17.24
N ASP A 109 5.83 -13.81 -17.35
CA ASP A 109 6.53 -14.53 -16.28
C ASP A 109 6.56 -13.72 -14.97
N THR A 110 6.80 -12.41 -15.04
CA THR A 110 6.72 -11.54 -13.88
C THR A 110 5.31 -11.49 -13.32
N LEU A 111 4.28 -11.29 -14.15
CA LEU A 111 2.89 -11.20 -13.71
C LEU A 111 2.40 -12.48 -13.03
N ASP A 112 2.79 -13.65 -13.52
CA ASP A 112 2.40 -14.96 -12.97
C ASP A 112 2.95 -15.20 -11.54
N GLN A 113 4.03 -14.51 -11.18
CA GLN A 113 4.64 -14.60 -9.86
C GLN A 113 4.02 -13.63 -8.85
N PHE A 114 3.27 -12.63 -9.26
CA PHE A 114 2.68 -11.66 -8.35
C PHE A 114 1.66 -12.27 -7.38
N LEU A 115 1.56 -11.68 -6.20
CA LEU A 115 0.49 -12.00 -5.24
C LEU A 115 -0.87 -11.64 -5.85
N PRO A 116 -1.88 -12.54 -5.75
CA PRO A 116 -3.18 -12.32 -6.38
C PRO A 116 -3.86 -11.02 -5.98
N GLY A 117 -3.74 -10.62 -4.70
CA GLY A 117 -4.30 -9.36 -4.19
C GLY A 117 -3.73 -8.13 -4.87
N LEU A 118 -2.43 -8.13 -5.20
CA LEU A 118 -1.79 -7.01 -5.90
C LEU A 118 -2.21 -6.93 -7.37
N ILE A 119 -2.36 -8.08 -8.05
CA ILE A 119 -2.93 -8.12 -9.40
C ILE A 119 -4.37 -7.58 -9.38
N GLN A 120 -5.19 -8.02 -8.42
CA GLN A 120 -6.57 -7.53 -8.28
C GLN A 120 -6.61 -6.02 -8.03
N GLN A 121 -5.76 -5.52 -7.13
CA GLN A 121 -5.66 -4.08 -6.82
C GLN A 121 -5.28 -3.25 -8.05
N GLY A 122 -4.32 -3.72 -8.85
CA GLY A 122 -3.83 -3.03 -10.05
C GLY A 122 -4.70 -3.19 -11.28
N THR A 123 -5.75 -4.03 -11.22
CA THR A 123 -6.64 -4.33 -12.36
C THR A 123 -7.89 -3.46 -12.32
N TYR A 124 -8.12 -2.68 -13.37
CA TYR A 124 -9.36 -1.92 -13.53
C TYR A 124 -10.44 -2.80 -14.17
N SER A 125 -11.47 -3.13 -13.38
CA SER A 125 -12.50 -4.12 -13.76
C SER A 125 -13.21 -3.85 -15.09
N PRO A 126 -13.58 -2.59 -15.46
CA PRO A 126 -14.26 -2.33 -16.72
C PRO A 126 -13.43 -2.67 -17.97
N THR A 127 -12.11 -2.47 -17.91
CA THR A 127 -11.21 -2.77 -19.04
C THR A 127 -10.53 -4.12 -18.93
N LYS A 128 -10.52 -4.73 -17.74
CA LYS A 128 -9.78 -5.95 -17.39
C LYS A 128 -8.27 -5.83 -17.65
N ARG A 129 -7.74 -4.61 -17.65
CA ARG A 129 -6.33 -4.30 -17.90
C ARG A 129 -5.64 -3.93 -16.57
N ILE A 130 -4.34 -4.19 -16.48
CA ILE A 130 -3.50 -3.81 -15.35
C ILE A 130 -2.95 -2.40 -15.59
N TYR A 131 -3.09 -1.51 -14.61
CA TYR A 131 -2.65 -0.12 -14.67
C TYR A 131 -1.60 0.22 -13.61
N MET A 132 -1.41 -0.66 -12.63
CA MET A 132 -0.47 -0.47 -11.54
C MET A 132 0.09 -1.81 -11.08
N LEU A 133 1.38 -1.84 -10.72
CA LEU A 133 2.04 -2.96 -10.05
C LEU A 133 2.94 -2.45 -8.93
N ALA A 134 2.82 -3.04 -7.74
CA ALA A 134 3.59 -2.68 -6.57
C ALA A 134 4.86 -3.52 -6.40
N ASP A 135 5.91 -2.96 -5.78
CA ASP A 135 7.13 -3.69 -5.43
C ASP A 135 6.90 -4.63 -4.23
N GLY A 136 5.93 -4.32 -3.38
CA GLY A 136 5.58 -5.09 -2.20
C GLY A 136 4.13 -4.96 -1.80
N ASP A 137 3.69 -5.84 -0.91
CA ASP A 137 2.37 -5.78 -0.29
C ASP A 137 2.47 -5.30 1.15
N SER A 138 1.45 -4.63 1.63
CA SER A 138 1.30 -4.30 3.04
C SER A 138 0.20 -5.14 3.68
N SER A 139 0.39 -5.44 4.96
CA SER A 139 -0.55 -6.20 5.77
C SER A 139 -0.50 -5.69 7.20
N VAL A 140 -1.58 -5.77 7.91
CA VAL A 140 -1.69 -5.37 9.31
C VAL A 140 -1.88 -6.61 10.18
N ALA A 141 -1.14 -6.67 11.28
CA ALA A 141 -1.28 -7.67 12.32
C ALA A 141 -1.26 -7.01 13.70
N LEU A 142 -1.52 -7.78 14.74
CA LEU A 142 -1.27 -7.33 16.10
C LEU A 142 0.21 -7.54 16.44
N TRP A 143 0.93 -6.46 16.64
CA TRP A 143 2.25 -6.46 17.23
C TRP A 143 2.10 -6.51 18.75
N ALA A 144 2.87 -7.34 19.42
CA ALA A 144 2.72 -7.55 20.84
C ALA A 144 4.06 -7.60 21.57
N ASN A 145 4.07 -7.11 22.80
CA ASN A 145 5.15 -7.31 23.74
C ASN A 145 4.93 -8.62 24.50
N LYS A 146 5.77 -9.63 24.23
CA LYS A 146 5.70 -10.97 24.84
C LYS A 146 5.73 -10.92 26.36
N LYS A 147 6.51 -9.99 26.93
CA LYS A 147 6.64 -9.86 28.38
C LYS A 147 5.27 -9.58 29.01
N TYR A 148 4.55 -8.61 28.49
CA TYR A 148 3.22 -8.25 29.01
C TYR A 148 2.18 -9.37 28.80
N LEU A 149 2.21 -10.06 27.66
CA LEU A 149 1.33 -11.21 27.44
C LEU A 149 1.60 -12.35 28.44
N LYS A 150 2.88 -12.63 28.72
CA LYS A 150 3.27 -13.63 29.72
C LYS A 150 2.82 -13.24 31.12
N GLU A 151 3.00 -11.99 31.52
CA GLU A 151 2.58 -11.48 32.80
C GLU A 151 1.05 -11.51 33.00
N ALA A 152 0.31 -11.28 31.89
CA ALA A 152 -1.14 -11.40 31.82
C ALA A 152 -1.66 -12.85 31.77
N GLY A 153 -0.78 -13.84 31.67
CA GLY A 153 -1.17 -15.24 31.47
C GLY A 153 -1.95 -15.49 30.16
N VAL A 154 -1.51 -14.85 29.06
CA VAL A 154 -2.14 -14.94 27.76
C VAL A 154 -1.34 -15.85 26.85
N GLU A 155 -1.98 -16.85 26.26
CA GLU A 155 -1.39 -17.68 25.21
C GLU A 155 -1.36 -16.91 23.88
N ILE A 156 -0.24 -17.05 23.16
CA ILE A 156 0.02 -16.34 21.90
C ILE A 156 -0.39 -17.20 20.71
N PRO A 157 -1.39 -16.80 19.91
CA PRO A 157 -1.75 -17.46 18.66
C PRO A 157 -0.57 -17.44 17.68
N LYS A 158 -0.31 -18.58 17.04
CA LYS A 158 0.83 -18.76 16.12
C LYS A 158 0.39 -18.93 14.66
N THR A 159 -0.87 -19.20 14.42
CA THR A 159 -1.43 -19.48 13.10
C THR A 159 -2.72 -18.70 12.88
N LEU A 160 -3.12 -18.51 11.63
CA LEU A 160 -4.40 -17.84 11.29
C LEU A 160 -5.62 -18.57 11.89
N LYS A 161 -5.53 -19.88 12.09
CA LYS A 161 -6.63 -20.69 12.70
C LYS A 161 -6.83 -20.38 14.16
N GLU A 162 -5.74 -20.07 14.88
CA GLU A 162 -5.71 -19.74 16.30
C GLU A 162 -6.04 -18.26 16.57
N ALA A 163 -6.27 -17.46 15.50
CA ALA A 163 -6.59 -16.03 15.67
C ALA A 163 -7.71 -15.82 16.67
N TRP A 164 -7.49 -14.91 17.61
CA TRP A 164 -8.49 -14.59 18.65
C TRP A 164 -9.82 -14.16 18.02
N THR A 165 -10.92 -14.60 18.61
CA THR A 165 -12.24 -14.00 18.38
C THR A 165 -12.31 -12.62 19.03
N TYR A 166 -13.34 -11.84 18.70
CA TYR A 166 -13.59 -10.54 19.34
C TYR A 166 -13.67 -10.66 20.87
N GLU A 167 -14.37 -11.69 21.37
CA GLU A 167 -14.55 -11.96 22.80
C GLU A 167 -13.23 -12.31 23.49
N GLU A 168 -12.45 -13.22 22.90
CA GLU A 168 -11.12 -13.58 23.39
C GLU A 168 -10.18 -12.38 23.40
N PHE A 169 -10.18 -11.60 22.32
CA PHE A 169 -9.34 -10.40 22.22
C PHE A 169 -9.75 -9.35 23.25
N THR A 170 -11.05 -9.15 23.49
CA THR A 170 -11.55 -8.25 24.54
C THR A 170 -11.10 -8.71 25.92
N GLN A 171 -11.13 -10.03 26.22
CA GLN A 171 -10.61 -10.58 27.48
C GLN A 171 -9.09 -10.38 27.63
N VAL A 172 -8.35 -10.50 26.52
CA VAL A 172 -6.91 -10.20 26.50
C VAL A 172 -6.66 -8.74 26.86
N LEU A 173 -7.40 -7.80 26.25
CA LEU A 173 -7.29 -6.38 26.57
C LEU A 173 -7.59 -6.10 28.05
N GLU A 174 -8.62 -6.76 28.61
CA GLU A 174 -8.94 -6.64 30.03
C GLU A 174 -7.81 -7.17 30.94
N LYS A 175 -7.22 -8.33 30.61
CA LYS A 175 -6.08 -8.87 31.35
C LYS A 175 -4.87 -7.94 31.28
N LEU A 176 -4.54 -7.45 30.10
CA LEU A 176 -3.42 -6.53 29.88
C LEU A 176 -3.59 -5.20 30.61
N SER A 177 -4.83 -4.70 30.78
CA SER A 177 -5.08 -3.46 31.52
C SER A 177 -4.74 -3.55 33.02
N LYS A 178 -4.46 -4.76 33.53
CA LYS A 178 -4.10 -5.03 34.93
C LYS A 178 -2.61 -5.30 35.14
N VAL A 179 -1.82 -5.30 34.05
CA VAL A 179 -0.37 -5.55 34.06
C VAL A 179 0.38 -4.27 34.41
N ASP A 180 1.33 -4.35 35.33
CA ASP A 180 2.17 -3.22 35.71
C ASP A 180 2.98 -2.69 34.49
N GLY A 181 2.99 -1.36 34.32
CA GLY A 181 3.63 -0.69 33.20
C GLY A 181 2.77 -0.59 31.93
N VAL A 182 1.66 -1.30 31.85
CA VAL A 182 0.69 -1.15 30.75
C VAL A 182 -0.32 -0.07 31.10
N LYS A 183 -0.19 1.08 30.46
CA LYS A 183 -1.16 2.17 30.58
C LYS A 183 -2.35 1.97 29.65
N TRP A 184 -2.10 1.45 28.48
CA TRP A 184 -3.11 1.13 27.48
C TRP A 184 -2.86 -0.27 26.89
N PRO A 185 -3.83 -1.18 26.95
CA PRO A 185 -3.70 -2.49 26.30
C PRO A 185 -3.40 -2.43 24.82
N LEU A 186 -3.96 -1.45 24.08
CA LEU A 186 -4.00 -1.44 22.62
C LEU A 186 -3.70 -0.07 22.03
N ASP A 187 -2.75 -0.01 21.10
CA ASP A 187 -2.53 1.12 20.22
C ASP A 187 -3.17 0.85 18.85
N LEU A 188 -4.21 1.61 18.50
CA LEU A 188 -4.92 1.58 17.22
C LEU A 188 -4.41 2.62 16.22
N LYS A 189 -3.31 3.28 16.52
CA LYS A 189 -2.78 4.38 15.70
C LYS A 189 -3.82 5.47 15.40
N ARG A 190 -4.60 5.85 16.42
CA ARG A 190 -5.63 6.88 16.30
C ARG A 190 -5.08 8.28 16.01
N ASN A 191 -3.77 8.45 16.10
CA ASN A 191 -3.03 9.64 15.68
C ASN A 191 -2.72 9.68 14.17
N TYR A 192 -2.96 8.58 13.45
CA TYR A 192 -2.84 8.55 12.00
C TYR A 192 -4.09 9.16 11.37
N ASP A 193 -3.92 9.81 10.22
CA ASP A 193 -4.98 10.42 9.42
C ASP A 193 -5.08 9.78 8.02
N GLY A 194 -5.99 10.28 7.20
CA GLY A 194 -6.17 9.88 5.81
C GLY A 194 -6.62 8.43 5.67
N GLU A 195 -5.98 7.72 4.77
CA GLU A 195 -6.34 6.35 4.37
C GLU A 195 -6.28 5.33 5.53
N TRP A 196 -5.49 5.59 6.58
CA TRP A 196 -5.38 4.70 7.73
C TRP A 196 -6.74 4.34 8.35
N ASN A 197 -7.65 5.29 8.46
CA ASN A 197 -8.96 5.05 9.09
C ASN A 197 -9.81 4.05 8.27
N THR A 198 -9.62 3.96 6.96
CA THR A 198 -10.24 2.93 6.14
C THR A 198 -9.39 1.68 6.12
N TYR A 199 -8.11 1.79 5.82
CA TYR A 199 -7.18 0.68 5.72
C TYR A 199 -7.12 -0.17 7.00
N GLY A 200 -7.01 0.48 8.16
CA GLY A 200 -6.89 -0.20 9.45
C GLY A 200 -8.20 -0.77 10.01
N PHE A 201 -9.35 -0.18 9.70
CA PHE A 201 -10.62 -0.56 10.35
C PHE A 201 -11.60 -1.30 9.46
N TYR A 202 -11.54 -1.14 8.14
CA TYR A 202 -12.38 -1.90 7.19
C TYR A 202 -12.25 -3.42 7.34
N PRO A 203 -11.07 -4.01 7.59
CA PRO A 203 -10.94 -5.46 7.79
C PRO A 203 -11.79 -5.99 8.96
N TRP A 204 -11.91 -5.24 10.04
CA TRP A 204 -12.73 -5.64 11.19
C TRP A 204 -14.23 -5.50 10.90
N VAL A 205 -14.62 -4.46 10.19
CA VAL A 205 -15.99 -4.33 9.67
C VAL A 205 -16.34 -5.52 8.76
N LYS A 206 -15.43 -5.85 7.83
CA LYS A 206 -15.63 -6.98 6.91
C LYS A 206 -15.67 -8.32 7.64
N SER A 207 -14.85 -8.48 8.66
CA SER A 207 -14.82 -9.68 9.52
C SER A 207 -16.13 -9.91 10.27
N ASP A 208 -16.81 -8.83 10.68
CA ASP A 208 -18.11 -8.90 11.38
C ASP A 208 -19.32 -9.04 10.42
N GLY A 209 -19.07 -9.11 9.11
CA GLY A 209 -20.10 -9.28 8.08
C GLY A 209 -20.54 -7.98 7.40
N GLY A 210 -20.04 -6.80 7.86
CA GLY A 210 -20.32 -5.52 7.26
C GLY A 210 -19.52 -5.25 5.97
N ASP A 211 -19.76 -4.10 5.37
CA ASP A 211 -18.99 -3.60 4.22
C ASP A 211 -19.10 -2.07 4.15
N ILE A 212 -18.19 -1.43 3.40
CA ILE A 212 -18.18 0.02 3.22
C ILE A 212 -18.94 0.46 1.98
N ILE A 213 -19.18 -0.44 1.03
CA ILE A 213 -19.99 -0.22 -0.17
C ILE A 213 -20.42 -1.56 -0.77
N ASN A 214 -21.57 -1.63 -1.37
CA ASN A 214 -21.98 -2.79 -2.16
C ASN A 214 -21.26 -2.77 -3.51
N GLN A 215 -20.26 -3.64 -3.69
CA GLN A 215 -19.42 -3.67 -4.90
C GLN A 215 -20.14 -4.19 -6.16
N LYS A 216 -21.40 -4.62 -6.06
CA LYS A 216 -22.22 -5.01 -7.23
C LYS A 216 -23.07 -3.84 -7.73
N THR A 217 -23.60 -3.05 -6.81
CA THR A 217 -24.52 -1.94 -7.13
C THR A 217 -23.88 -0.57 -6.99
N TRP A 218 -22.69 -0.51 -6.38
CA TRP A 218 -21.96 0.70 -6.00
C TRP A 218 -22.82 1.66 -5.16
N LYS A 219 -23.64 1.10 -4.25
CA LYS A 219 -24.41 1.85 -3.26
C LYS A 219 -23.80 1.69 -1.88
N ALA A 220 -23.63 2.81 -1.19
CA ALA A 220 -23.21 2.86 0.20
C ALA A 220 -24.38 2.72 1.16
N GLY A 221 -25.51 3.38 0.86
CA GLY A 221 -26.73 3.28 1.65
C GLY A 221 -27.27 1.86 1.76
N GLY A 222 -27.51 1.39 2.99
CA GLY A 222 -27.89 0.02 3.32
C GLY A 222 -26.72 -0.96 3.42
N THR A 223 -25.49 -0.51 3.12
CA THR A 223 -24.27 -1.33 3.23
C THR A 223 -23.35 -0.76 4.31
N ILE A 224 -22.82 0.46 4.12
CA ILE A 224 -21.94 1.10 5.11
C ILE A 224 -22.62 1.34 6.45
N ASN A 225 -23.93 1.54 6.44
CA ASN A 225 -24.78 1.73 7.61
C ASN A 225 -25.70 0.52 7.91
N SER A 226 -25.30 -0.67 7.45
CA SER A 226 -25.94 -1.92 7.85
C SER A 226 -25.73 -2.21 9.34
N GLN A 227 -26.55 -3.10 9.90
CA GLN A 227 -26.44 -3.46 11.32
C GLN A 227 -25.06 -4.08 11.63
N GLU A 228 -24.54 -4.92 10.72
CA GLU A 228 -23.24 -5.58 10.88
C GLU A 228 -22.09 -4.54 10.93
N THR A 229 -22.15 -3.51 10.10
CA THR A 229 -21.15 -2.42 10.13
C THR A 229 -21.26 -1.59 11.40
N ILE A 230 -22.50 -1.32 11.86
CA ILE A 230 -22.77 -0.63 13.14
C ILE A 230 -22.18 -1.44 14.28
N ASP A 231 -22.51 -2.73 14.38
CA ASP A 231 -22.08 -3.62 15.45
C ASP A 231 -20.54 -3.70 15.52
N ALA A 232 -19.87 -3.84 14.38
CA ALA A 232 -18.41 -3.85 14.29
C ALA A 232 -17.78 -2.58 14.88
N LEU A 233 -18.28 -1.42 14.51
CA LEU A 233 -17.74 -0.14 15.00
C LEU A 233 -18.13 0.16 16.44
N GLU A 234 -19.29 -0.29 16.92
CA GLU A 234 -19.67 -0.23 18.35
C GLU A 234 -18.74 -1.11 19.20
N LYS A 235 -18.37 -2.30 18.72
CA LYS A 235 -17.38 -3.17 19.35
C LYS A 235 -16.04 -2.44 19.54
N ILE A 236 -15.53 -1.78 18.51
CA ILE A 236 -14.27 -1.03 18.58
C ILE A 236 -14.43 0.20 19.50
N GLN A 237 -15.52 0.95 19.37
CA GLN A 237 -15.81 2.11 20.22
C GLN A 237 -15.88 1.70 21.70
N SER A 238 -16.39 0.49 22.00
CA SER A 238 -16.47 -0.02 23.37
C SER A 238 -15.10 -0.12 24.05
N TRP A 239 -14.05 -0.51 23.31
CA TRP A 239 -12.69 -0.54 23.85
C TRP A 239 -12.15 0.85 24.15
N VAL A 240 -12.47 1.84 23.32
CA VAL A 240 -12.12 3.25 23.59
C VAL A 240 -12.83 3.74 24.85
N LYS A 241 -14.13 3.49 24.99
CA LYS A 241 -14.93 3.86 26.17
C LYS A 241 -14.42 3.20 27.47
N LYS A 242 -13.88 1.99 27.39
CA LYS A 242 -13.25 1.27 28.51
C LYS A 242 -11.84 1.78 28.86
N GLY A 243 -11.28 2.71 28.07
CA GLY A 243 -9.92 3.23 28.27
C GLY A 243 -8.81 2.28 27.85
N TYR A 244 -9.11 1.25 27.05
CA TYR A 244 -8.13 0.27 26.61
C TYR A 244 -7.24 0.79 25.48
N VAL A 245 -7.64 1.84 24.78
CA VAL A 245 -7.00 2.32 23.54
C VAL A 245 -6.19 3.58 23.80
N VAL A 246 -5.00 3.64 23.20
CA VAL A 246 -4.15 4.84 23.19
C VAL A 246 -4.94 6.02 22.61
N PRO A 247 -5.07 7.16 23.33
CA PRO A 247 -5.76 8.32 22.77
C PRO A 247 -4.94 9.01 21.68
N PRO A 248 -5.57 9.69 20.70
CA PRO A 248 -4.87 10.29 19.56
C PRO A 248 -3.84 11.36 19.97
N THR A 249 -4.04 11.99 21.12
CA THR A 249 -3.14 13.03 21.65
C THR A 249 -1.88 12.49 22.34
N ALA A 250 -1.77 11.16 22.55
CA ALA A 250 -0.62 10.56 23.22
C ALA A 250 0.63 10.43 22.33
N GLY A 251 0.47 10.57 21.00
CA GLY A 251 1.55 10.40 20.03
C GLY A 251 1.76 8.95 19.58
N ASP A 252 2.72 8.74 18.68
CA ASP A 252 2.87 7.49 17.93
C ASP A 252 3.63 6.37 18.65
N ASN A 253 4.48 6.72 19.62
CA ASN A 253 5.52 5.82 20.14
C ASN A 253 5.14 5.07 21.43
N ARG A 254 3.84 4.92 21.73
CA ARG A 254 3.39 4.28 22.98
C ARG A 254 3.70 2.78 23.05
N PHE A 255 3.73 2.10 21.90
CA PHE A 255 4.09 0.69 21.83
C PHE A 255 5.61 0.47 21.84
N TYR A 256 6.34 1.12 20.96
CA TYR A 256 7.77 0.87 20.75
C TYR A 256 8.70 1.86 21.49
N GLY A 257 8.25 3.06 21.81
CA GLY A 257 9.06 4.06 22.52
C GLY A 257 9.09 3.83 24.04
N ASP A 258 8.06 4.27 24.72
CA ASP A 258 7.96 4.13 26.19
C ASP A 258 7.33 2.80 26.65
N LYS A 259 6.89 1.97 25.72
CA LYS A 259 6.30 0.64 25.97
C LYS A 259 5.07 0.67 26.88
N SER A 260 4.38 1.80 26.94
CA SER A 260 3.16 1.98 27.75
C SER A 260 1.91 1.34 27.11
N ALA A 261 1.98 0.95 25.83
CA ALA A 261 1.00 0.09 25.18
C ALA A 261 1.51 -1.34 25.04
N ALA A 262 0.66 -2.33 25.28
CA ALA A 262 1.03 -3.74 25.25
C ALA A 262 0.92 -4.35 23.84
N LEU A 263 -0.05 -3.89 23.07
CA LEU A 263 -0.34 -4.32 21.69
C LEU A 263 -0.41 -3.10 20.76
N SER A 264 -0.07 -3.31 19.47
CA SER A 264 -0.27 -2.31 18.43
C SER A 264 -0.89 -2.96 17.19
N TRP A 265 -1.98 -2.39 16.69
CA TRP A 265 -2.61 -2.74 15.42
C TRP A 265 -2.06 -1.82 14.35
N VAL A 266 -1.08 -2.30 13.59
CA VAL A 266 -0.41 -1.50 12.56
C VAL A 266 0.28 -2.41 11.54
N GLY A 267 0.71 -1.84 10.42
CA GLY A 267 1.29 -2.61 9.32
C GLY A 267 2.79 -2.87 9.44
N ASN A 268 3.24 -3.66 8.50
CA ASN A 268 4.62 -4.14 8.38
C ASN A 268 5.67 -3.03 8.22
N TRP A 269 5.32 -1.83 7.77
CA TRP A 269 6.22 -0.67 7.73
C TRP A 269 6.77 -0.26 9.10
N MET A 270 6.17 -0.75 10.20
CA MET A 270 6.67 -0.52 11.56
C MET A 270 7.72 -1.54 12.03
N TRP A 271 8.10 -2.49 11.17
CA TRP A 271 9.04 -3.55 11.52
C TRP A 271 10.34 -3.01 12.12
N VAL A 272 11.00 -2.07 11.46
CA VAL A 272 12.30 -1.53 11.92
C VAL A 272 12.15 -0.93 13.32
N SER A 273 11.21 0.00 13.52
CA SER A 273 11.01 0.66 14.80
C SER A 273 10.63 -0.31 15.93
N HIS A 274 9.78 -1.30 15.63
CA HIS A 274 9.32 -2.27 16.62
C HIS A 274 10.42 -3.28 16.98
N SER A 275 11.15 -3.82 15.99
CA SER A 275 12.19 -4.82 16.20
C SER A 275 13.41 -4.23 16.91
N GLU A 276 13.85 -3.02 16.56
CA GLU A 276 14.94 -2.32 17.23
C GLU A 276 14.62 -2.05 18.71
N SER A 277 13.36 -1.73 19.02
CA SER A 277 12.96 -1.38 20.38
C SER A 277 12.69 -2.59 21.28
N LEU A 278 11.98 -3.61 20.77
CA LEU A 278 11.53 -4.73 21.58
C LEU A 278 12.43 -5.97 21.45
N GLY A 279 13.23 -6.08 20.37
CA GLY A 279 14.11 -7.23 20.13
C GLY A 279 13.35 -8.56 20.25
N ASP A 280 13.84 -9.46 21.10
CA ASP A 280 13.26 -10.79 21.33
C ASP A 280 11.89 -10.77 22.01
N ASP A 281 11.50 -9.65 22.63
CA ASP A 281 10.17 -9.48 23.23
C ASP A 281 9.09 -9.14 22.20
N LEU A 282 9.46 -8.84 20.96
CA LEU A 282 8.50 -8.61 19.88
C LEU A 282 7.89 -9.91 19.36
N VAL A 283 6.58 -9.93 19.16
CA VAL A 283 5.88 -10.99 18.46
C VAL A 283 4.73 -10.43 17.61
N LEU A 284 4.48 -11.08 16.47
CA LEU A 284 3.30 -10.85 15.65
C LEU A 284 2.23 -11.88 15.95
N ILE A 285 1.00 -11.40 16.06
CA ILE A 285 -0.21 -12.19 16.30
C ILE A 285 -1.15 -11.98 15.10
N PRO A 286 -1.83 -13.04 14.62
CA PRO A 286 -2.79 -12.91 13.53
C PRO A 286 -3.86 -11.86 13.80
N ALA A 287 -4.39 -11.26 12.72
CA ALA A 287 -5.54 -10.38 12.78
C ALA A 287 -6.72 -11.07 13.48
N PRO A 288 -7.35 -10.43 14.49
CA PRO A 288 -8.46 -11.02 15.21
C PRO A 288 -9.72 -11.16 14.35
N LYS A 289 -10.55 -12.14 14.67
CA LYS A 289 -11.84 -12.41 14.03
C LYS A 289 -12.96 -11.69 14.79
N PHE A 290 -13.71 -10.80 14.14
CA PHE A 290 -14.90 -10.19 14.70
C PHE A 290 -16.16 -11.04 14.46
N GLY A 291 -16.13 -11.84 13.40
CA GLY A 291 -17.13 -12.85 13.04
C GLY A 291 -16.47 -14.18 12.68
N GLN A 292 -16.89 -14.80 11.60
CA GLN A 292 -16.44 -16.15 11.21
C GLN A 292 -15.01 -16.16 10.66
N GLN A 293 -14.58 -15.09 9.99
CA GLN A 293 -13.31 -15.01 9.28
C GLN A 293 -12.54 -13.73 9.66
N ALA A 294 -11.24 -13.87 9.85
CA ALA A 294 -10.35 -12.72 9.94
C ALA A 294 -10.07 -12.16 8.55
N TYR A 295 -9.84 -10.86 8.49
CA TYR A 295 -9.28 -10.19 7.33
C TYR A 295 -8.08 -9.33 7.74
N SER A 296 -7.12 -9.20 6.85
CA SER A 296 -6.05 -8.21 6.95
C SER A 296 -6.08 -7.33 5.73
N PRO A 297 -5.90 -6.02 5.86
CA PRO A 297 -5.88 -5.17 4.69
C PRO A 297 -4.67 -5.55 3.83
N ASN A 298 -4.81 -5.39 2.54
CA ASN A 298 -3.73 -5.54 1.60
C ASN A 298 -3.65 -4.32 0.68
N GLY A 299 -2.56 -4.26 -0.05
CA GLY A 299 -2.31 -3.23 -1.03
C GLY A 299 -1.17 -2.31 -0.61
N SER A 300 -0.59 -1.72 -1.59
CA SER A 300 0.57 -0.85 -1.42
C SER A 300 0.60 0.20 -2.51
N TRP A 301 1.56 1.09 -2.40
CA TRP A 301 1.97 1.97 -3.47
C TRP A 301 2.61 1.15 -4.60
N GLY A 302 2.38 1.56 -5.83
CA GLY A 302 2.93 0.85 -6.98
C GLY A 302 3.13 1.75 -8.18
N TRP A 303 3.90 1.25 -9.13
CA TRP A 303 4.26 1.92 -10.37
C TRP A 303 3.08 2.01 -11.30
N ALA A 304 2.80 3.21 -11.80
CA ALA A 304 1.83 3.51 -12.83
C ALA A 304 2.46 4.42 -13.88
N VAL A 305 1.92 4.38 -15.09
CA VAL A 305 2.45 5.09 -16.23
C VAL A 305 1.47 6.17 -16.69
N PRO A 306 1.81 7.46 -16.60
CA PRO A 306 1.00 8.54 -17.13
C PRO A 306 0.67 8.36 -18.60
N SER A 307 -0.56 8.70 -18.97
CA SER A 307 -1.03 8.55 -20.37
C SER A 307 -0.31 9.51 -21.36
N THR A 308 0.34 10.54 -20.83
CA THR A 308 1.05 11.55 -21.61
C THR A 308 2.44 11.14 -22.06
N THR A 309 3.08 10.17 -21.38
CA THR A 309 4.43 9.72 -21.77
C THR A 309 4.43 8.90 -23.06
N THR A 310 5.52 9.03 -23.81
CA THR A 310 5.78 8.28 -25.05
C THR A 310 6.99 7.34 -24.93
N ASN A 311 7.58 7.22 -23.75
CA ASN A 311 8.80 6.46 -23.47
C ASN A 311 8.53 4.99 -23.12
N ASP A 312 7.58 4.35 -23.82
CA ASP A 312 7.04 3.02 -23.44
C ASP A 312 8.10 1.92 -23.41
N GLU A 313 9.09 1.96 -24.29
CA GLU A 313 10.16 0.96 -24.36
C GLU A 313 11.09 1.05 -23.14
N GLU A 314 11.53 2.26 -22.79
CA GLU A 314 12.40 2.52 -21.64
C GLU A 314 11.68 2.25 -20.32
N ILE A 315 10.41 2.64 -20.24
CA ILE A 315 9.53 2.34 -19.09
C ILE A 315 9.37 0.82 -18.95
N SER A 316 9.18 0.09 -20.05
CA SER A 316 9.10 -1.38 -20.00
C SER A 316 10.39 -2.00 -19.45
N LYS A 317 11.57 -1.51 -19.87
CA LYS A 317 12.87 -1.94 -19.31
C LYS A 317 12.93 -1.67 -17.81
N PHE A 318 12.55 -0.47 -17.39
CA PHE A 318 12.55 -0.11 -15.96
C PHE A 318 11.58 -0.97 -15.16
N LEU A 319 10.34 -1.13 -15.57
CA LEU A 319 9.35 -1.94 -14.87
C LEU A 319 9.79 -3.40 -14.72
N ASN A 320 10.32 -4.02 -15.79
CA ASN A 320 10.82 -5.40 -15.70
C ASN A 320 12.07 -5.52 -14.83
N PHE A 321 12.86 -4.47 -14.68
CA PHE A 321 13.98 -4.43 -13.74
C PHE A 321 13.50 -4.24 -12.31
N ALA A 322 12.71 -3.20 -12.03
CA ALA A 322 12.22 -2.86 -10.70
C ALA A 322 11.36 -3.97 -10.10
N LEU A 323 10.53 -4.62 -10.93
CA LEU A 323 9.67 -5.74 -10.54
C LEU A 323 10.33 -7.11 -10.67
N SER A 324 11.66 -7.17 -10.89
CA SER A 324 12.40 -8.43 -10.87
C SER A 324 12.41 -9.05 -9.47
N LYS A 325 12.61 -10.35 -9.41
CA LYS A 325 12.67 -11.11 -8.15
C LYS A 325 13.67 -10.50 -7.16
N GLU A 326 14.82 -10.09 -7.66
CA GLU A 326 15.92 -9.55 -6.86
C GLU A 326 15.54 -8.17 -6.30
N GLN A 327 15.01 -7.26 -7.14
CA GLN A 327 14.66 -5.90 -6.69
C GLN A 327 13.46 -5.90 -5.73
N VAL A 328 12.47 -6.74 -5.98
CA VAL A 328 11.34 -6.94 -5.06
C VAL A 328 11.80 -7.51 -3.71
N ALA A 329 12.78 -8.41 -3.71
CA ALA A 329 13.39 -8.90 -2.47
C ALA A 329 14.20 -7.81 -1.74
N GLU A 330 14.95 -6.99 -2.48
CA GLU A 330 15.66 -5.84 -1.89
C GLU A 330 14.68 -4.81 -1.32
N TRP A 331 13.61 -4.45 -2.05
CA TRP A 331 12.54 -3.61 -1.52
C TRP A 331 12.09 -4.08 -0.13
N SER A 332 11.77 -5.38 -0.02
CA SER A 332 11.31 -5.98 1.23
C SER A 332 12.34 -5.87 2.36
N LYS A 333 13.62 -6.06 2.07
CA LYS A 333 14.70 -5.94 3.06
C LYS A 333 14.86 -4.52 3.60
N TYR A 334 14.71 -3.51 2.72
CA TYR A 334 14.81 -2.10 3.12
C TYR A 334 13.59 -1.61 3.89
N THR A 335 12.41 -2.03 3.48
CA THR A 335 11.16 -1.41 3.91
C THR A 335 10.35 -2.24 4.89
N GLY A 336 10.59 -3.55 4.95
CA GLY A 336 9.76 -4.48 5.72
C GLY A 336 8.43 -4.84 5.05
N TYR A 337 8.18 -4.42 3.81
CA TYR A 337 6.98 -4.84 3.06
C TYR A 337 7.10 -6.30 2.61
N ILE A 338 5.96 -6.96 2.45
CA ILE A 338 5.91 -8.34 1.91
C ILE A 338 6.33 -8.26 0.44
N PRO A 339 7.26 -9.11 -0.03
CA PRO A 339 7.61 -9.13 -1.46
C PRO A 339 6.37 -9.32 -2.34
N ALA A 340 6.23 -8.50 -3.38
CA ALA A 340 5.09 -8.58 -4.29
C ALA A 340 5.02 -9.91 -5.07
N ARG A 341 6.15 -10.61 -5.17
CA ARG A 341 6.30 -11.87 -5.93
C ARG A 341 6.46 -13.06 -5.01
N LYS A 342 5.74 -14.15 -5.31
CA LYS A 342 5.81 -15.43 -4.56
C LYS A 342 7.22 -16.02 -4.56
N ASP A 343 7.92 -15.94 -5.70
CA ASP A 343 9.28 -16.49 -5.84
C ASP A 343 10.35 -15.66 -5.11
N ALA A 344 10.07 -14.39 -4.79
CA ALA A 344 10.95 -13.54 -4.01
C ALA A 344 10.88 -13.79 -2.49
N LEU A 345 9.80 -14.40 -1.98
CA LEU A 345 9.65 -14.70 -0.54
C LEU A 345 10.81 -15.52 0.01
N SER A 346 11.36 -16.45 -0.80
CA SER A 346 12.50 -17.29 -0.40
C SER A 346 13.82 -16.51 -0.21
N LEU A 347 13.91 -15.30 -0.79
CA LEU A 347 15.08 -14.41 -0.67
C LEU A 347 15.00 -13.47 0.54
N VAL A 348 13.89 -13.49 1.27
CA VAL A 348 13.62 -12.57 2.40
C VAL A 348 13.36 -13.39 3.67
N PRO A 349 14.41 -13.69 4.46
CA PRO A 349 14.33 -14.62 5.60
C PRO A 349 13.27 -14.24 6.64
N MET A 350 12.96 -12.93 6.80
CA MET A 350 11.94 -12.47 7.76
C MET A 350 10.53 -12.99 7.45
N TYR A 351 10.24 -13.31 6.19
CA TYR A 351 8.95 -13.86 5.73
C TYR A 351 8.96 -15.38 5.55
N ALA A 352 10.12 -16.04 5.69
CA ALA A 352 10.21 -17.49 5.64
C ALA A 352 9.39 -18.14 6.77
N LYS A 353 9.07 -19.44 6.64
CA LYS A 353 8.20 -20.20 7.57
C LYS A 353 8.50 -20.02 9.07
N ASN A 354 9.75 -19.80 9.43
CA ASN A 354 10.19 -19.55 10.80
C ASN A 354 10.64 -18.11 11.03
N GLY A 355 10.41 -17.23 10.06
CA GLY A 355 10.77 -15.83 10.15
C GLY A 355 9.81 -15.05 11.04
N PRO A 356 10.29 -13.95 11.63
CA PRO A 356 9.50 -13.17 12.60
C PRO A 356 8.26 -12.52 12.00
N MET A 357 8.20 -12.34 10.67
CA MET A 357 7.07 -11.73 9.96
C MET A 357 6.28 -12.73 9.10
N HIS A 358 6.51 -14.05 9.28
CA HIS A 358 5.84 -15.09 8.49
C HIS A 358 4.31 -14.96 8.49
N ILE A 359 3.72 -14.60 9.63
CA ILE A 359 2.26 -14.45 9.76
C ILE A 359 1.67 -13.40 8.80
N LEU A 360 2.42 -12.35 8.46
CA LEU A 360 1.97 -11.34 7.50
C LEU A 360 1.95 -11.90 6.06
N ALA A 361 2.91 -12.75 5.69
CA ALA A 361 2.91 -13.44 4.40
C ALA A 361 1.72 -14.43 4.28
N GLU A 362 1.41 -15.16 5.36
CA GLU A 362 0.21 -16.01 5.43
C GLU A 362 -1.08 -15.19 5.30
N GLN A 363 -1.17 -14.03 5.96
CA GLN A 363 -2.31 -13.13 5.83
C GLN A 363 -2.49 -12.62 4.41
N ALA A 364 -1.41 -12.16 3.77
CA ALA A 364 -1.45 -11.67 2.40
C ALA A 364 -1.89 -12.74 1.39
N GLN A 365 -1.61 -14.02 1.67
CA GLN A 365 -1.99 -15.13 0.79
C GLN A 365 -3.43 -15.63 1.04
N HIS A 366 -3.94 -15.56 2.27
CA HIS A 366 -5.14 -16.30 2.66
C HIS A 366 -6.31 -15.43 3.14
N ILE A 367 -6.03 -14.24 3.68
CA ILE A 367 -7.06 -13.35 4.26
C ILE A 367 -6.92 -11.89 3.83
N ALA A 368 -6.20 -11.64 2.73
CA ALA A 368 -6.05 -10.30 2.17
C ALA A 368 -7.41 -9.71 1.78
N LEU A 369 -7.66 -8.48 2.21
CA LEU A 369 -8.84 -7.71 1.86
C LEU A 369 -8.46 -6.56 0.93
N VAL A 370 -8.78 -6.72 -0.35
CA VAL A 370 -8.61 -5.66 -1.33
C VAL A 370 -9.69 -4.60 -1.14
N ARG A 371 -9.28 -3.35 -1.05
CA ARG A 371 -10.19 -2.21 -0.95
C ARG A 371 -11.01 -2.04 -2.24
N PRO A 372 -12.21 -1.45 -2.19
CA PRO A 372 -13.06 -1.29 -3.38
C PRO A 372 -12.31 -0.61 -4.54
N VAL A 373 -12.30 -1.25 -5.71
CA VAL A 373 -11.67 -0.73 -6.94
C VAL A 373 -12.73 0.01 -7.75
N HIS A 374 -12.93 1.30 -7.42
CA HIS A 374 -13.93 2.16 -8.06
C HIS A 374 -13.44 3.61 -8.15
N PRO A 375 -13.78 4.38 -9.20
CA PRO A 375 -13.36 5.78 -9.31
C PRO A 375 -13.78 6.68 -8.14
N ALA A 376 -14.91 6.38 -7.49
CA ALA A 376 -15.38 7.07 -6.28
C ALA A 376 -14.59 6.70 -5.00
N TYR A 377 -13.58 5.82 -5.08
CA TYR A 377 -12.89 5.35 -3.88
C TYR A 377 -12.34 6.47 -2.97
N PRO A 378 -11.78 7.58 -3.48
CA PRO A 378 -11.34 8.68 -2.63
C PRO A 378 -12.47 9.24 -1.74
N VAL A 379 -13.70 9.32 -2.25
CA VAL A 379 -14.86 9.77 -1.46
C VAL A 379 -15.34 8.66 -0.51
N ILE A 380 -15.38 7.40 -0.98
CA ILE A 380 -15.75 6.24 -0.15
C ILE A 380 -14.83 6.15 1.06
N SER A 381 -13.51 6.19 0.84
CA SER A 381 -12.52 6.11 1.91
C SER A 381 -12.55 7.34 2.82
N GLY A 382 -12.63 8.53 2.24
CA GLY A 382 -12.66 9.77 3.00
C GLY A 382 -13.84 9.86 3.96
N GLU A 383 -15.06 9.52 3.51
CA GLU A 383 -16.26 9.60 4.34
C GLU A 383 -16.35 8.44 5.36
N PHE A 384 -15.93 7.21 4.99
CA PHE A 384 -15.83 6.13 5.96
C PHE A 384 -14.78 6.44 7.02
N GLY A 385 -13.58 6.86 6.64
CA GLY A 385 -12.50 7.22 7.56
C GLY A 385 -12.90 8.34 8.52
N LYS A 386 -13.61 9.35 8.03
CA LYS A 386 -14.17 10.44 8.85
C LYS A 386 -15.24 9.94 9.82
N ALA A 387 -16.11 9.02 9.37
CA ALA A 387 -17.08 8.38 10.25
C ALA A 387 -16.39 7.58 11.38
N VAL A 388 -15.40 6.75 11.05
CA VAL A 388 -14.59 5.99 12.02
C VAL A 388 -13.95 6.93 13.05
N LYS A 389 -13.27 7.97 12.60
CA LYS A 389 -12.63 8.96 13.50
C LYS A 389 -13.63 9.56 14.49
N ASN A 390 -14.78 10.04 13.98
CA ASN A 390 -15.83 10.62 14.82
C ASN A 390 -16.41 9.59 15.82
N ILE A 391 -16.63 8.35 15.38
CA ILE A 391 -17.13 7.26 16.22
C ILE A 391 -16.14 6.95 17.35
N LEU A 392 -14.85 6.84 17.03
CA LEU A 392 -13.81 6.61 18.04
C LEU A 392 -13.63 7.80 18.99
N ASP A 393 -14.03 9.00 18.58
CA ASP A 393 -14.10 10.19 19.41
C ASP A 393 -15.43 10.32 20.22
N GLY A 394 -16.31 9.30 20.11
CA GLY A 394 -17.51 9.16 20.92
C GLY A 394 -18.82 9.54 20.24
N ALA A 395 -18.81 9.85 18.93
CA ALA A 395 -20.02 10.12 18.18
C ALA A 395 -20.93 8.89 18.06
N ASP A 396 -22.22 9.13 17.79
CA ASP A 396 -23.20 8.09 17.51
C ASP A 396 -22.83 7.35 16.21
N VAL A 397 -22.73 6.01 16.30
CA VAL A 397 -22.26 5.16 15.21
C VAL A 397 -23.19 5.25 14.01
N LYS A 398 -24.51 5.01 14.24
CA LYS A 398 -25.48 4.99 13.15
C LYS A 398 -25.56 6.32 12.42
N LYS A 399 -25.63 7.44 13.15
CA LYS A 399 -25.70 8.78 12.55
C LYS A 399 -24.45 9.12 11.74
N SER A 400 -23.27 8.71 12.21
CA SER A 400 -22.01 8.92 11.49
C SER A 400 -21.99 8.17 10.17
N LEU A 401 -22.45 6.90 10.17
CA LEU A 401 -22.51 6.07 9.00
C LEU A 401 -23.62 6.47 8.02
N ASP A 402 -24.80 6.88 8.51
CA ASP A 402 -25.90 7.41 7.68
C ASP A 402 -25.45 8.66 6.90
N LYS A 403 -24.64 9.52 7.55
CA LYS A 403 -24.07 10.70 6.89
C LYS A 403 -23.06 10.31 5.81
N ALA A 404 -22.16 9.37 6.11
CA ALA A 404 -21.17 8.87 5.16
C ALA A 404 -21.86 8.24 3.94
N ALA A 405 -22.87 7.37 4.17
CA ALA A 405 -23.66 6.75 3.12
C ALA A 405 -24.25 7.77 2.15
N LYS A 406 -24.88 8.81 2.69
CA LYS A 406 -25.51 9.87 1.88
C LYS A 406 -24.50 10.62 1.02
N VAL A 407 -23.31 10.95 1.56
CA VAL A 407 -22.30 11.69 0.79
C VAL A 407 -21.73 10.83 -0.33
N ILE A 408 -21.45 9.56 -0.05
CA ILE A 408 -20.93 8.61 -1.04
C ILE A 408 -21.96 8.39 -2.16
N ASP A 409 -23.22 8.11 -1.81
CA ASP A 409 -24.26 7.86 -2.81
C ASP A 409 -24.52 9.09 -3.67
N ASN A 410 -24.52 10.29 -3.10
CA ASN A 410 -24.65 11.54 -3.85
C ASN A 410 -23.48 11.75 -4.82
N ASP A 411 -22.23 11.52 -4.39
CA ASP A 411 -21.05 11.64 -5.25
C ASP A 411 -21.14 10.69 -6.47
N ILE A 412 -21.55 9.45 -6.23
CA ILE A 412 -21.71 8.46 -7.31
C ILE A 412 -22.84 8.87 -8.27
N GLU A 413 -23.95 9.42 -7.75
CA GLU A 413 -25.07 9.91 -8.55
C GLU A 413 -24.68 11.15 -9.36
N ASP A 414 -24.04 12.14 -8.75
CA ASP A 414 -23.58 13.39 -9.37
C ASP A 414 -22.58 13.12 -10.51
N ASN A 415 -21.78 12.04 -10.38
CA ASN A 415 -20.86 11.56 -11.42
C ASN A 415 -21.49 10.50 -12.33
N MET A 416 -22.81 10.37 -12.37
CA MET A 416 -23.56 9.44 -13.25
C MET A 416 -23.10 7.97 -13.11
N GLY A 417 -22.65 7.54 -11.91
CA GLY A 417 -22.12 6.21 -11.65
C GLY A 417 -20.68 5.99 -12.19
N TYR A 418 -19.98 7.05 -12.53
CA TYR A 418 -18.62 7.00 -13.11
C TYR A 418 -18.56 6.14 -14.39
N PRO A 419 -19.26 6.52 -15.45
CA PRO A 419 -19.24 5.78 -16.71
C PRO A 419 -17.82 5.76 -17.27
N PRO A 420 -17.40 4.69 -17.98
CA PRO A 420 -16.10 4.66 -18.66
C PRO A 420 -15.95 5.87 -19.57
N PHE A 421 -14.78 6.51 -19.55
CA PHE A 421 -14.46 7.54 -20.53
C PHE A 421 -14.47 6.89 -21.93
N ASN A 422 -15.48 7.22 -22.71
CA ASN A 422 -15.48 6.94 -24.15
C ASN A 422 -14.50 7.92 -24.79
N LYS A 423 -13.26 7.48 -25.04
CA LYS A 423 -12.34 8.13 -25.97
C LYS A 423 -12.51 7.54 -27.36
#